data_ee99868cdcbf24d74954379c2eb0925c
#
_entry.id   ee99868cdcbf24d74954379c2eb0925c
#
_cell.length_a   1.000
_cell.length_b   1.000
_cell.length_c   1.000
_cell.angle_alpha   90.00
_cell.angle_beta   90.00
_cell.angle_gamma   90.00
#
_symmetry.space_group_name_H-M   'P 1'
#
loop_
_entity.id
_entity.type
_entity.pdbx_description
1 polymer ?
#
loop_
_entity_poly.entity_id
_entity_poly.type
_entity_poly.pdbx_seq_one_letter_code
_entity_poly.pdbx_strand_id
1 'polypeptide(L)'
;MNYFKLTYFIPFCLIFVLSCSKDDNTSSENQSETEIQGNWMTYCYLNDNDSNTWKYEKNTININNSDFELKKEYFSNINCLSRTVTITEHFSNLQIGQEVTYESGNVGKKFTYDVVSFKRVVHTESLVNNYNSWIYCGFNDWVLNQIKDYTGQSCGNSNPTFYPVKNTTIFNQYLLYGNNLKLGPNSSSNYPNKVNNTPIYIKQ
;
A
#
# COMPACT_ATOMS: atom_id res chain seq x y z
N MET A 1 66.38 55.29 -53.10
CA MET A 1 64.92 55.01 -53.09
C MET A 1 64.68 53.63 -52.50
N ASN A 2 64.48 53.59 -51.19
CA ASN A 2 64.39 52.35 -50.43
C ASN A 2 62.88 52.09 -50.10
N TYR A 3 62.37 51.03 -50.65
CA TYR A 3 61.03 50.59 -50.36
C TYR A 3 61.04 49.66 -49.05
N PHE A 4 60.43 50.13 -48.01
CA PHE A 4 60.16 49.32 -46.79
C PHE A 4 58.99 48.41 -47.02
N LYS A 5 59.24 47.11 -46.98
CA LYS A 5 58.15 46.10 -46.93
C LYS A 5 57.69 45.92 -45.50
N LEU A 6 56.48 46.33 -45.26
CA LEU A 6 55.78 46.13 -44.02
C LEU A 6 55.13 44.74 -44.01
N THR A 7 55.68 43.86 -43.18
CA THR A 7 55.10 42.50 -43.00
C THR A 7 54.07 42.52 -41.89
N TYR A 8 52.79 42.32 -42.20
CA TYR A 8 51.75 42.19 -41.21
C TYR A 8 51.79 40.80 -40.65
N PHE A 9 52.03 40.70 -39.31
CA PHE A 9 51.86 39.51 -38.51
C PHE A 9 50.40 39.47 -38.05
N ILE A 10 49.61 38.50 -38.53
CA ILE A 10 48.27 38.23 -38.01
C ILE A 10 48.38 37.21 -36.90
N PRO A 11 48.04 37.55 -35.63
CA PRO A 11 47.98 36.56 -34.58
C PRO A 11 46.75 35.66 -34.80
N PHE A 12 47.01 34.37 -34.99
CA PHE A 12 46.00 33.32 -35.09
C PHE A 12 45.45 33.06 -33.68
N CYS A 13 44.31 33.70 -33.34
CA CYS A 13 43.60 33.39 -32.12
C CYS A 13 42.97 32.00 -32.21
N LEU A 14 43.59 31.00 -31.58
CA LEU A 14 42.97 29.70 -31.34
C LEU A 14 41.82 29.88 -30.32
N ILE A 15 40.61 29.89 -30.82
CA ILE A 15 39.42 29.80 -29.99
C ILE A 15 39.25 28.32 -29.57
N PHE A 16 39.67 27.98 -28.36
CA PHE A 16 39.27 26.71 -27.74
C PHE A 16 37.79 26.80 -27.39
N VAL A 17 36.94 26.20 -28.21
CA VAL A 17 35.56 25.89 -27.84
C VAL A 17 35.63 24.76 -26.84
N LEU A 18 35.56 25.10 -25.56
CA LEU A 18 35.26 24.15 -24.51
C LEU A 18 33.82 23.66 -24.75
N SER A 19 33.70 22.54 -25.43
CA SER A 19 32.48 21.76 -25.48
C SER A 19 32.20 21.24 -24.06
N CYS A 20 31.34 21.95 -23.34
CA CYS A 20 30.73 21.45 -22.15
C CYS A 20 29.78 20.33 -22.59
N SER A 21 30.22 19.08 -22.55
CA SER A 21 29.33 17.95 -22.59
C SER A 21 28.45 18.05 -21.36
N LYS A 22 27.18 18.37 -21.58
CA LYS A 22 26.16 18.12 -20.60
C LYS A 22 26.14 16.61 -20.40
N ASP A 23 26.76 16.14 -19.36
CA ASP A 23 26.43 14.84 -18.80
C ASP A 23 24.94 14.93 -18.41
N ASP A 24 24.09 14.36 -19.24
CA ASP A 24 22.77 13.96 -18.86
C ASP A 24 22.95 12.89 -17.77
N ASN A 25 23.25 13.36 -16.56
CA ASN A 25 22.96 12.61 -15.36
C ASN A 25 21.45 12.45 -15.35
N THR A 26 20.97 11.39 -16.01
CA THR A 26 19.71 10.76 -15.67
C THR A 26 19.88 10.36 -14.20
N SER A 27 19.56 11.28 -13.30
CA SER A 27 19.32 10.95 -11.92
C SER A 27 18.20 9.93 -11.95
N SER A 28 18.56 8.64 -11.88
CA SER A 28 17.63 7.67 -11.34
C SER A 28 17.19 8.31 -10.04
N GLU A 29 15.96 8.81 -9.98
CA GLU A 29 15.33 9.15 -8.72
C GLU A 29 15.42 7.87 -7.88
N ASN A 30 16.43 7.82 -7.02
CA ASN A 30 16.45 6.92 -5.90
C ASN A 30 15.19 7.29 -5.13
N GLN A 31 14.10 6.56 -5.38
CA GLN A 31 12.92 6.61 -4.53
C GLN A 31 13.47 6.33 -3.13
N SER A 32 13.58 7.37 -2.34
CA SER A 32 13.98 7.31 -0.95
C SER A 32 13.12 6.25 -0.29
N GLU A 33 13.73 5.16 0.20
CA GLU A 33 12.99 4.16 0.97
C GLU A 33 12.18 4.89 2.02
N THR A 34 10.87 4.73 1.96
CA THR A 34 10.01 5.35 2.95
C THR A 34 10.18 4.63 4.28
N GLU A 35 10.04 5.33 5.39
CA GLU A 35 10.20 4.78 6.74
C GLU A 35 9.30 3.57 7.04
N ILE A 36 8.22 3.39 6.26
CA ILE A 36 7.28 2.27 6.40
C ILE A 36 7.58 1.09 5.47
N GLN A 37 8.68 1.11 4.70
CA GLN A 37 9.10 -0.03 3.87
C GLN A 37 9.35 -1.27 4.72
N GLY A 38 9.04 -2.44 4.14
CA GLY A 38 9.30 -3.74 4.73
C GLY A 38 8.06 -4.52 5.12
N ASN A 39 8.25 -5.52 5.96
CA ASN A 39 7.22 -6.43 6.40
C ASN A 39 6.76 -6.05 7.83
N TRP A 40 5.46 -6.03 8.01
CA TRP A 40 4.81 -5.71 9.27
C TRP A 40 3.77 -6.77 9.61
N MET A 41 3.66 -7.16 10.85
CA MET A 41 2.73 -8.22 11.26
C MET A 41 2.09 -7.91 12.62
N THR A 42 0.83 -8.31 12.78
CA THR A 42 0.17 -8.30 14.08
C THR A 42 0.40 -9.63 14.80
N TYR A 43 0.25 -9.63 16.11
CA TYR A 43 -0.04 -10.87 16.83
C TYR A 43 -1.43 -11.39 16.44
N CYS A 44 -1.73 -12.64 16.82
CA CYS A 44 -3.09 -13.16 16.77
C CYS A 44 -3.94 -12.42 17.84
N TYR A 45 -5.03 -11.78 17.42
CA TYR A 45 -5.88 -11.01 18.32
C TYR A 45 -7.36 -11.34 18.12
N LEU A 46 -8.16 -11.06 19.14
CA LEU A 46 -9.61 -11.20 19.05
C LEU A 46 -10.16 -10.12 18.13
N ASN A 47 -10.97 -10.54 17.16
CA ASN A 47 -11.70 -9.62 16.30
C ASN A 47 -13.08 -9.36 16.92
N ASP A 48 -13.26 -8.16 17.48
CA ASP A 48 -14.48 -7.80 18.23
C ASP A 48 -15.75 -7.72 17.35
N ASN A 49 -15.61 -7.81 16.03
CA ASN A 49 -16.75 -7.69 15.09
C ASN A 49 -17.45 -9.02 14.82
N ASP A 50 -17.34 -10.07 15.74
CA ASP A 50 -17.46 -11.36 15.18
C ASP A 50 -18.39 -12.42 15.70
N SER A 51 -18.93 -13.07 14.69
CA SER A 51 -19.44 -14.43 14.71
C SER A 51 -18.30 -15.48 14.80
N ASN A 52 -18.57 -16.69 15.24
CA ASN A 52 -17.61 -17.79 15.43
C ASN A 52 -16.63 -18.07 14.25
N THR A 53 -16.90 -17.57 13.06
CA THR A 53 -16.09 -17.80 11.85
C THR A 53 -14.87 -16.86 11.74
N TRP A 54 -14.97 -15.65 12.31
CA TRP A 54 -14.00 -14.56 12.17
C TRP A 54 -13.39 -14.15 13.51
N LYS A 55 -13.40 -15.06 14.46
CA LYS A 55 -13.19 -14.75 15.89
C LYS A 55 -11.79 -14.21 16.19
N TYR A 56 -10.78 -14.69 15.47
CA TYR A 56 -9.40 -14.26 15.66
C TYR A 56 -8.83 -13.82 14.33
N GLU A 57 -7.95 -12.84 14.37
CA GLU A 57 -7.36 -12.23 13.21
C GLU A 57 -5.85 -12.08 13.38
N LYS A 58 -5.14 -12.25 12.27
CA LYS A 58 -3.72 -11.95 12.14
C LYS A 58 -3.50 -11.27 10.80
N ASN A 59 -2.85 -10.11 10.82
CA ASN A 59 -2.60 -9.31 9.63
C ASN A 59 -1.12 -9.23 9.31
N THR A 60 -0.81 -9.20 8.03
CA THR A 60 0.53 -8.95 7.51
C THR A 60 0.45 -7.83 6.49
N ILE A 61 1.38 -6.89 6.56
CA ILE A 61 1.56 -5.83 5.56
C ILE A 61 2.94 -6.04 4.93
N ASN A 62 2.99 -5.98 3.62
CA ASN A 62 4.23 -5.88 2.85
C ASN A 62 4.21 -4.55 2.09
N ILE A 63 5.23 -3.72 2.29
CA ILE A 63 5.42 -2.47 1.56
C ILE A 63 6.76 -2.55 0.85
N ASN A 64 6.71 -2.53 -0.48
CA ASN A 64 7.89 -2.60 -1.33
C ASN A 64 7.80 -1.52 -2.42
N ASN A 65 8.63 -0.48 -2.29
CA ASN A 65 8.56 0.72 -3.14
C ASN A 65 7.16 1.35 -3.11
N SER A 66 6.47 1.33 -4.25
CA SER A 66 5.11 1.86 -4.40
C SER A 66 4.01 0.81 -4.23
N ASP A 67 4.37 -0.45 -4.00
CA ASP A 67 3.42 -1.52 -3.79
C ASP A 67 3.12 -1.72 -2.31
N PHE A 68 1.84 -1.92 -2.01
CA PHE A 68 1.34 -2.17 -0.67
C PHE A 68 0.38 -3.35 -0.70
N GLU A 69 0.70 -4.42 0.03
CA GLU A 69 -0.18 -5.56 0.23
C GLU A 69 -0.57 -5.67 1.70
N LEU A 70 -1.87 -5.78 1.96
CA LEU A 70 -2.42 -6.10 3.27
C LEU A 70 -3.11 -7.46 3.18
N LYS A 71 -2.58 -8.42 3.91
CA LYS A 71 -3.16 -9.77 4.06
C LYS A 71 -3.78 -9.90 5.43
N LYS A 72 -5.08 -10.22 5.47
CA LYS A 72 -5.86 -10.49 6.68
C LYS A 72 -6.20 -11.97 6.73
N GLU A 73 -5.81 -12.64 7.78
CA GLU A 73 -6.09 -14.07 8.00
C GLU A 73 -7.00 -14.22 9.22
N TYR A 74 -8.13 -14.89 9.02
CA TYR A 74 -9.14 -15.12 10.05
C TYR A 74 -9.10 -16.58 10.51
N PHE A 75 -9.34 -16.78 11.79
CA PHE A 75 -9.21 -18.07 12.44
C PHE A 75 -10.37 -18.33 13.40
N SER A 76 -10.73 -19.60 13.59
CA SER A 76 -11.73 -20.02 14.55
C SER A 76 -11.17 -20.21 15.96
N ASN A 77 -9.84 -20.19 16.16
CA ASN A 77 -9.20 -20.45 17.44
C ASN A 77 -8.13 -19.38 17.80
N ILE A 78 -7.91 -19.21 19.11
CA ILE A 78 -7.00 -18.21 19.69
C ILE A 78 -5.53 -18.37 19.27
N ASN A 79 -5.14 -19.56 18.88
CA ASN A 79 -3.76 -19.83 18.47
C ASN A 79 -3.48 -19.49 17.00
N CYS A 80 -4.49 -18.96 16.27
CA CYS A 80 -4.41 -18.68 14.84
C CYS A 80 -3.89 -19.87 14.00
N LEU A 81 -4.34 -21.08 14.32
CA LEU A 81 -3.95 -22.31 13.60
C LEU A 81 -5.05 -22.79 12.65
N SER A 82 -6.34 -22.61 13.02
CA SER A 82 -7.49 -23.07 12.23
C SER A 82 -8.00 -21.92 11.38
N ARG A 83 -7.38 -21.73 10.22
CA ARG A 83 -7.72 -20.65 9.28
C ARG A 83 -9.07 -20.92 8.63
N THR A 84 -9.92 -19.89 8.58
CA THR A 84 -11.24 -19.94 7.98
C THR A 84 -11.31 -19.14 6.67
N VAL A 85 -10.69 -17.94 6.66
CA VAL A 85 -10.65 -17.05 5.50
C VAL A 85 -9.31 -16.35 5.41
N THR A 86 -8.85 -16.12 4.19
CA THR A 86 -7.77 -15.17 3.88
C THR A 86 -8.32 -14.08 2.97
N ILE A 87 -8.06 -12.82 3.29
CA ILE A 87 -8.32 -11.67 2.44
C ILE A 87 -6.96 -11.07 2.08
N THR A 88 -6.73 -10.82 0.79
CA THR A 88 -5.56 -10.09 0.30
C THR A 88 -6.03 -8.84 -0.40
N GLU A 89 -5.61 -7.70 0.10
CA GLU A 89 -5.85 -6.37 -0.45
C GLU A 89 -4.54 -5.90 -1.08
N HIS A 90 -4.50 -5.71 -2.40
CA HIS A 90 -3.32 -5.27 -3.12
C HIS A 90 -3.54 -3.87 -3.66
N PHE A 91 -2.55 -3.02 -3.44
CA PHE A 91 -2.54 -1.61 -3.80
C PHE A 91 -1.21 -1.25 -4.49
N SER A 92 -1.23 -0.17 -5.26
CA SER A 92 -0.06 0.37 -5.96
C SER A 92 -0.02 1.90 -5.81
N ASN A 93 1.00 2.52 -6.37
CA ASN A 93 1.17 3.98 -6.35
C ASN A 93 1.15 4.57 -4.93
N LEU A 94 1.75 3.87 -3.96
CA LEU A 94 1.89 4.37 -2.61
C LEU A 94 2.67 5.69 -2.60
N GLN A 95 2.05 6.74 -2.07
CA GLN A 95 2.64 8.06 -1.93
C GLN A 95 2.52 8.54 -0.50
N ILE A 96 3.64 8.90 0.11
CA ILE A 96 3.68 9.49 1.45
C ILE A 96 3.50 11.00 1.32
N GLY A 97 2.53 11.52 2.06
CA GLY A 97 2.17 12.93 2.07
C GLY A 97 2.67 13.66 3.31
N GLN A 98 1.96 14.74 3.64
CA GLN A 98 2.30 15.64 4.74
C GLN A 98 2.13 14.99 6.12
N GLU A 99 2.87 15.51 7.08
CA GLU A 99 2.70 15.19 8.50
C GLU A 99 1.35 15.65 9.03
N VAL A 100 0.85 14.92 10.00
CA VAL A 100 -0.37 15.22 10.73
C VAL A 100 -0.12 15.02 12.23
N THR A 101 -0.47 16.04 13.02
CA THR A 101 -0.41 15.94 14.48
C THR A 101 -1.78 15.55 15.01
N TYR A 102 -1.84 14.48 15.79
CA TYR A 102 -3.05 14.01 16.44
C TYR A 102 -3.29 14.75 17.77
N GLU A 103 -4.52 14.69 18.27
CA GLU A 103 -4.86 15.28 19.57
C GLU A 103 -4.01 14.76 20.75
N SER A 104 -3.51 13.53 20.62
CA SER A 104 -2.55 12.94 21.58
C SER A 104 -1.15 13.55 21.55
N GLY A 105 -0.87 14.48 20.63
CA GLY A 105 0.46 15.05 20.39
C GLY A 105 1.39 14.16 19.54
N ASN A 106 0.96 12.96 19.17
CA ASN A 106 1.74 12.11 18.27
C ASN A 106 1.72 12.67 16.84
N VAL A 107 2.83 12.51 16.13
CA VAL A 107 2.96 12.93 14.73
C VAL A 107 2.94 11.69 13.84
N GLY A 108 2.05 11.69 12.88
CA GLY A 108 1.96 10.68 11.84
C GLY A 108 2.05 11.32 10.45
N LYS A 109 1.79 10.54 9.41
CA LYS A 109 1.78 11.03 8.03
C LYS A 109 0.54 10.56 7.28
N LYS A 110 0.09 11.40 6.37
CA LYS A 110 -0.90 11.05 5.36
C LYS A 110 -0.25 10.20 4.29
N PHE A 111 -1.01 9.30 3.68
CA PHE A 111 -0.56 8.57 2.49
C PHE A 111 -1.75 8.20 1.61
N THR A 112 -1.47 7.98 0.34
CA THR A 112 -2.45 7.53 -0.65
C THR A 112 -1.91 6.32 -1.38
N TYR A 113 -2.81 5.53 -1.93
CA TYR A 113 -2.51 4.40 -2.78
C TYR A 113 -3.73 4.06 -3.64
N ASP A 114 -3.49 3.39 -4.76
CA ASP A 114 -4.54 2.99 -5.69
C ASP A 114 -4.89 1.51 -5.54
N VAL A 115 -6.17 1.21 -5.61
CA VAL A 115 -6.67 -0.16 -5.55
C VAL A 115 -6.22 -0.95 -6.78
N VAL A 116 -5.60 -2.10 -6.56
CA VAL A 116 -5.29 -3.10 -7.60
C VAL A 116 -6.27 -4.24 -7.54
N SER A 117 -6.45 -4.87 -6.37
CA SER A 117 -7.39 -5.99 -6.22
C SER A 117 -7.75 -6.26 -4.77
N PHE A 118 -8.95 -6.82 -4.59
CA PHE A 118 -9.43 -7.45 -3.36
C PHE A 118 -9.70 -8.93 -3.64
N LYS A 119 -8.97 -9.81 -2.99
CA LYS A 119 -9.04 -11.26 -3.20
C LYS A 119 -9.39 -11.97 -1.91
N ARG A 120 -10.12 -13.09 -2.02
CA ARG A 120 -10.49 -13.90 -0.87
C ARG A 120 -10.30 -15.38 -1.16
N VAL A 121 -9.88 -16.11 -0.13
CA VAL A 121 -9.82 -17.57 -0.11
C VAL A 121 -10.63 -18.05 1.08
N VAL A 122 -11.51 -19.02 0.86
CA VAL A 122 -12.29 -19.69 1.91
C VAL A 122 -11.67 -21.05 2.20
N HIS A 123 -11.41 -21.34 3.48
CA HIS A 123 -10.67 -22.52 3.92
C HIS A 123 -11.53 -23.57 4.61
N THR A 124 -12.86 -23.42 4.66
CA THR A 124 -13.77 -24.40 5.25
C THR A 124 -14.98 -24.65 4.36
N GLU A 125 -15.37 -25.92 4.20
CA GLU A 125 -16.52 -26.33 3.38
C GLU A 125 -17.83 -25.69 3.85
N SER A 126 -18.03 -25.59 5.15
CA SER A 126 -19.26 -24.97 5.69
C SER A 126 -19.40 -23.53 5.25
N LEU A 127 -18.28 -22.78 5.20
CA LEU A 127 -18.30 -21.38 4.77
C LEU A 127 -18.45 -21.25 3.26
N VAL A 128 -17.85 -22.16 2.46
CA VAL A 128 -18.08 -22.24 1.01
C VAL A 128 -19.56 -22.43 0.72
N ASN A 129 -20.22 -23.38 1.39
CA ASN A 129 -21.65 -23.64 1.22
C ASN A 129 -22.50 -22.41 1.60
N ASN A 130 -22.17 -21.75 2.69
CA ASN A 130 -22.85 -20.52 3.11
C ASN A 130 -22.68 -19.39 2.08
N TYR A 131 -21.46 -19.16 1.58
CA TYR A 131 -21.19 -18.11 0.60
C TYR A 131 -21.93 -18.36 -0.72
N ASN A 132 -21.97 -19.61 -1.19
CA ASN A 132 -22.72 -19.99 -2.38
C ASN A 132 -24.22 -19.81 -2.19
N SER A 133 -24.75 -20.21 -1.03
CA SER A 133 -26.16 -20.04 -0.67
C SER A 133 -26.56 -18.57 -0.60
N TRP A 134 -25.67 -17.69 -0.11
CA TRP A 134 -25.93 -16.27 0.05
C TRP A 134 -25.58 -15.43 -1.18
N ILE A 135 -25.04 -16.05 -2.24
CA ILE A 135 -24.50 -15.35 -3.43
C ILE A 135 -23.52 -14.24 -2.97
N TYR A 136 -22.61 -14.62 -2.05
CA TYR A 136 -21.75 -13.67 -1.36
C TYR A 136 -20.85 -12.92 -2.34
N CYS A 137 -20.82 -11.58 -2.25
CA CYS A 137 -20.18 -10.68 -3.22
C CYS A 137 -20.67 -10.87 -4.68
N GLY A 138 -21.90 -11.34 -4.88
CA GLY A 138 -22.46 -11.61 -6.20
C GLY A 138 -22.05 -12.95 -6.82
N PHE A 139 -21.35 -13.83 -6.07
CA PHE A 139 -20.86 -15.12 -6.55
C PHE A 139 -21.59 -16.28 -5.85
N ASN A 140 -21.97 -17.31 -6.64
CA ASN A 140 -22.54 -18.57 -6.17
C ASN A 140 -21.65 -19.78 -6.50
N ASP A 141 -20.40 -19.52 -6.90
CA ASP A 141 -19.40 -20.48 -7.36
C ASP A 141 -18.11 -20.43 -6.54
N TRP A 142 -18.24 -20.21 -5.23
CA TRP A 142 -17.09 -20.31 -4.31
C TRP A 142 -16.60 -21.74 -4.22
N VAL A 143 -15.29 -21.93 -4.25
CA VAL A 143 -14.62 -23.23 -4.15
C VAL A 143 -13.59 -23.20 -3.04
N LEU A 144 -13.49 -24.29 -2.29
CA LEU A 144 -12.56 -24.43 -1.18
C LEU A 144 -11.12 -24.19 -1.62
N ASN A 145 -10.38 -23.35 -0.89
CA ASN A 145 -8.99 -22.99 -1.12
C ASN A 145 -8.69 -22.34 -2.49
N GLN A 146 -9.70 -21.91 -3.21
CA GLN A 146 -9.52 -21.16 -4.45
C GLN A 146 -9.64 -19.65 -4.23
N ILE A 147 -8.82 -18.89 -4.97
CA ILE A 147 -8.85 -17.43 -4.94
C ILE A 147 -10.07 -16.94 -5.73
N LYS A 148 -10.87 -16.09 -5.11
CA LYS A 148 -11.92 -15.31 -5.77
C LYS A 148 -11.57 -13.82 -5.70
N ASP A 149 -11.50 -13.17 -6.85
CA ASP A 149 -11.38 -11.70 -6.95
C ASP A 149 -12.78 -11.09 -6.85
N TYR A 150 -12.96 -10.17 -5.89
CA TYR A 150 -14.21 -9.46 -5.66
C TYR A 150 -14.06 -7.93 -5.68
N THR A 151 -13.02 -7.45 -6.37
CA THR A 151 -12.77 -6.02 -6.58
C THR A 151 -13.98 -5.35 -7.22
N GLY A 152 -14.44 -4.24 -6.66
CA GLY A 152 -15.61 -3.51 -7.14
C GLY A 152 -16.94 -4.14 -6.78
N GLN A 153 -16.97 -5.22 -6.01
CA GLN A 153 -18.19 -5.90 -5.60
C GLN A 153 -18.73 -5.38 -4.27
N SER A 154 -20.01 -5.59 -4.07
CA SER A 154 -20.70 -5.38 -2.79
C SER A 154 -20.86 -6.73 -2.08
N CYS A 155 -20.37 -6.85 -0.85
CA CYS A 155 -20.36 -8.09 -0.11
C CYS A 155 -21.20 -7.98 1.16
N GLY A 156 -22.03 -9.00 1.45
CA GLY A 156 -22.91 -9.05 2.61
C GLY A 156 -24.38 -8.84 2.22
N ASN A 157 -25.30 -9.38 3.04
CA ASN A 157 -26.72 -9.38 2.73
C ASN A 157 -27.48 -8.20 3.36
N SER A 158 -27.32 -8.02 4.68
CA SER A 158 -28.12 -7.05 5.45
C SER A 158 -27.47 -5.68 5.55
N ASN A 159 -26.14 -5.62 5.46
CA ASN A 159 -25.37 -4.40 5.55
C ASN A 159 -24.12 -4.52 4.64
N PRO A 160 -24.33 -4.40 3.32
CA PRO A 160 -23.29 -4.72 2.36
C PRO A 160 -22.12 -3.75 2.47
N THR A 161 -20.91 -4.32 2.51
CA THR A 161 -19.66 -3.57 2.38
C THR A 161 -19.32 -3.44 0.91
N PHE A 162 -19.22 -2.22 0.40
CA PHE A 162 -18.76 -1.96 -0.96
C PHE A 162 -17.23 -1.93 -1.01
N TYR A 163 -16.65 -2.75 -1.87
CA TYR A 163 -15.21 -2.76 -2.14
C TYR A 163 -14.92 -1.89 -3.37
N PRO A 164 -13.99 -0.94 -3.27
CA PRO A 164 -13.71 -0.01 -4.37
C PRO A 164 -13.27 -0.74 -5.65
N VAL A 165 -13.57 -0.14 -6.79
CA VAL A 165 -13.10 -0.62 -8.09
C VAL A 165 -11.61 -0.38 -8.25
N LYS A 166 -10.98 -1.12 -9.18
CA LYS A 166 -9.58 -0.92 -9.55
C LYS A 166 -9.29 0.55 -9.91
N ASN A 167 -8.11 1.02 -9.55
CA ASN A 167 -7.63 2.40 -9.72
C ASN A 167 -8.39 3.46 -8.90
N THR A 168 -9.23 3.06 -7.94
CA THR A 168 -9.75 4.00 -6.94
C THR A 168 -8.62 4.41 -6.00
N THR A 169 -8.37 5.70 -5.86
CA THR A 169 -7.40 6.22 -4.88
C THR A 169 -7.98 6.14 -3.47
N ILE A 170 -7.25 5.56 -2.57
CA ILE A 170 -7.57 5.47 -1.14
C ILE A 170 -6.71 6.47 -0.38
N PHE A 171 -7.34 7.21 0.51
CA PHE A 171 -6.72 8.12 1.44
C PHE A 171 -6.61 7.46 2.81
N ASN A 172 -5.43 7.50 3.39
CA ASN A 172 -5.19 6.94 4.71
C ASN A 172 -4.14 7.78 5.46
N GLN A 173 -3.88 7.43 6.69
CA GLN A 173 -2.80 7.99 7.49
C GLN A 173 -2.21 6.91 8.38
N TYR A 174 -0.96 7.09 8.76
CA TYR A 174 -0.28 6.18 9.66
C TYR A 174 0.42 6.92 10.79
N LEU A 175 0.64 6.19 11.84
CA LEU A 175 1.49 6.59 12.97
C LEU A 175 2.59 5.53 13.14
N LEU A 176 3.84 5.96 13.06
CA LEU A 176 5.01 5.13 13.31
C LEU A 176 5.65 5.55 14.62
N TYR A 177 5.88 4.58 15.53
CA TYR A 177 6.59 4.81 16.79
C TYR A 177 7.48 3.62 17.12
N GLY A 178 8.78 3.81 17.00
CA GLY A 178 9.74 2.70 17.04
C GLY A 178 9.44 1.67 15.95
N ASN A 179 9.33 0.41 16.32
CA ASN A 179 9.01 -0.70 15.43
C ASN A 179 7.49 -0.98 15.31
N ASN A 180 6.65 -0.01 15.70
CA ASN A 180 5.21 -0.18 15.68
C ASN A 180 4.57 0.74 14.65
N LEU A 181 3.68 0.20 13.84
CA LEU A 181 2.90 0.91 12.84
C LEU A 181 1.40 0.81 13.19
N LYS A 182 0.70 1.93 13.14
CA LYS A 182 -0.76 2.00 13.18
C LYS A 182 -1.28 2.63 11.91
N LEU A 183 -2.35 2.08 11.36
CA LEU A 183 -3.03 2.63 10.18
C LEU A 183 -4.35 3.27 10.58
N GLY A 184 -4.75 4.30 9.85
CA GLY A 184 -6.09 4.86 9.90
C GLY A 184 -7.10 3.99 9.14
N PRO A 185 -8.40 4.30 9.23
CA PRO A 185 -9.40 3.70 8.36
C PRO A 185 -9.20 4.16 6.91
N ASN A 186 -9.47 3.27 5.96
CA ASN A 186 -9.45 3.60 4.54
C ASN A 186 -10.61 4.54 4.18
N SER A 187 -10.37 5.49 3.29
CA SER A 187 -11.38 6.39 2.76
C SER A 187 -11.14 6.65 1.28
N SER A 188 -12.21 6.71 0.49
CA SER A 188 -12.15 7.04 -0.94
C SER A 188 -12.37 8.52 -1.25
N SER A 189 -12.57 9.37 -0.25
CA SER A 189 -12.91 10.78 -0.47
C SER A 189 -11.97 11.77 0.21
N ASN A 190 -11.47 11.46 1.39
CA ASN A 190 -10.62 12.36 2.18
C ASN A 190 -9.77 11.59 3.18
N TYR A 191 -8.76 12.25 3.72
CA TYR A 191 -7.95 11.66 4.80
C TYR A 191 -8.79 11.47 6.06
N PRO A 192 -8.65 10.31 6.73
CA PRO A 192 -9.25 10.10 8.04
C PRO A 192 -8.65 11.09 9.07
N ASN A 193 -9.35 11.36 10.14
CA ASN A 193 -8.89 12.26 11.19
C ASN A 193 -8.21 11.54 12.39
N LYS A 194 -8.09 10.23 12.31
CA LYS A 194 -7.50 9.40 13.38
C LYS A 194 -6.85 8.15 12.80
N VAL A 195 -5.91 7.57 13.55
CA VAL A 195 -5.46 6.19 13.37
C VAL A 195 -6.26 5.25 14.26
N ASN A 196 -6.37 4.01 13.85
CA ASN A 196 -6.99 2.96 14.66
C ASN A 196 -6.13 2.65 15.89
N ASN A 197 -6.76 2.39 17.02
CA ASN A 197 -6.03 1.94 18.21
C ASN A 197 -5.48 0.52 18.04
N THR A 198 -6.21 -0.31 17.31
CA THR A 198 -5.88 -1.69 16.95
C THR A 198 -6.23 -1.93 15.49
N PRO A 199 -5.54 -2.84 14.78
CA PRO A 199 -4.35 -3.56 15.24
C PRO A 199 -3.07 -2.71 15.25
N ILE A 200 -2.08 -3.16 16.04
CA ILE A 200 -0.71 -2.63 16.00
C ILE A 200 0.14 -3.63 15.21
N TYR A 201 0.80 -3.14 14.16
CA TYR A 201 1.71 -3.92 13.33
C TYR A 201 3.14 -3.74 13.85
N ILE A 202 3.89 -4.82 13.93
CA ILE A 202 5.26 -4.85 14.42
C ILE A 202 6.18 -5.18 13.24
N LYS A 203 7.25 -4.41 13.07
CA LYS A 203 8.25 -4.64 12.01
C LYS A 203 8.94 -5.98 12.20
N GLN A 204 9.08 -6.73 11.11
CA GLN A 204 9.71 -8.05 11.06
C GLN A 204 11.15 -7.97 10.59
#